data_028ed1811f85b1cc557aeeba788df2d5
#
_entry.id   028ed1811f85b1cc557aeeba788df2d5
#
_cell.length_a   1.000
_cell.length_b   1.000
_cell.length_c   1.000
_cell.angle_alpha   90.00
_cell.angle_beta   90.00
_cell.angle_gamma   90.00
#
_symmetry.space_group_name_H-M   'P 1'
#
loop_
_entity.id
_entity.type
_entity.pdbx_description
1 polymer ?
#
loop_
_entity_poly.entity_id
_entity_poly.type
_entity_poly.pdbx_seq_one_letter_code
_entity_poly.pdbx_strand_id
1 'polypeptide(L)'
;MGRTRLIKKLKSKGIVFLIAGIIISLISTLMLVAFIIDGLNSILIAFIIMLICGIIFIYNGVDYLKKENSKFIKKHPEILELADDLDINKVYEDNFIIISNKAISPKKDITKVAALDDVLGIYESIQRTNGIVTSHIIRLELRDGRCVTINVYAKKRETKDNLVLTISNYCHNAKVGYSNETLSYIKEQRKEYKEKRN
;
A
#
# COMPACT_ATOMS: atom_id res chain seq x y z
N MET A 1 -13.20 12.93 -11.00
CA MET A 1 -12.38 11.97 -11.78
C MET A 1 -11.51 11.08 -10.89
N GLY A 2 -10.79 11.60 -9.90
CA GLY A 2 -9.90 10.85 -9.00
C GLY A 2 -10.58 9.76 -8.18
N ARG A 3 -11.71 10.09 -7.59
CA ARG A 3 -12.58 9.13 -6.87
C ARG A 3 -12.98 7.95 -7.77
N THR A 4 -13.36 8.22 -9.03
CA THR A 4 -13.71 7.16 -9.99
C THR A 4 -12.53 6.26 -10.30
N ARG A 5 -11.32 6.82 -10.48
CA ARG A 5 -10.07 6.05 -10.68
C ARG A 5 -9.73 5.21 -9.46
N LEU A 6 -9.85 5.77 -8.27
CA LEU A 6 -9.62 5.07 -7.00
C LEU A 6 -10.58 3.88 -6.86
N ILE A 7 -11.89 4.10 -7.04
CA ILE A 7 -12.91 3.05 -6.94
C ILE A 7 -12.68 1.95 -7.98
N LYS A 8 -12.34 2.32 -9.23
CA LYS A 8 -12.00 1.35 -10.28
C LYS A 8 -10.79 0.50 -9.88
N LYS A 9 -9.77 1.10 -9.28
CA LYS A 9 -8.57 0.39 -8.82
C LYS A 9 -8.87 -0.52 -7.64
N LEU A 10 -9.67 -0.09 -6.66
CA LEU A 10 -10.14 -0.93 -5.56
C LEU A 10 -10.94 -2.13 -6.09
N LYS A 11 -11.86 -1.92 -7.03
CA LYS A 11 -12.61 -3.00 -7.67
C LYS A 11 -11.69 -4.00 -8.36
N SER A 12 -10.69 -3.53 -9.11
CA SER A 12 -9.70 -4.40 -9.76
C SER A 12 -8.93 -5.23 -8.72
N LYS A 13 -8.46 -4.61 -7.62
CA LYS A 13 -7.84 -5.35 -6.51
C LYS A 13 -8.78 -6.38 -5.92
N GLY A 14 -10.04 -6.02 -5.68
CA GLY A 14 -11.06 -6.94 -5.15
C GLY A 14 -11.25 -8.18 -6.03
N ILE A 15 -11.33 -8.00 -7.35
CA ILE A 15 -11.44 -9.11 -8.30
C ILE A 15 -10.22 -10.03 -8.22
N VAL A 16 -9.00 -9.46 -8.19
CA VAL A 16 -7.76 -10.26 -8.10
C VAL A 16 -7.73 -11.07 -6.81
N PHE A 17 -8.05 -10.47 -5.65
CA PHE A 17 -8.12 -11.19 -4.38
C PHE A 17 -9.17 -12.30 -4.39
N LEU A 18 -10.34 -12.03 -4.97
CA LEU A 18 -11.44 -13.00 -5.05
C LEU A 18 -11.04 -14.21 -5.92
N ILE A 19 -10.47 -13.98 -7.10
CA ILE A 19 -10.01 -15.05 -7.99
C ILE A 19 -8.91 -15.88 -7.32
N ALA A 20 -7.89 -15.21 -6.74
CA ALA A 20 -6.80 -15.87 -6.05
C ALA A 20 -7.32 -16.72 -4.86
N GLY A 21 -8.24 -16.19 -4.07
CA GLY A 21 -8.86 -16.87 -2.96
C GLY A 21 -9.65 -18.12 -3.39
N ILE A 22 -10.41 -18.02 -4.47
CA ILE A 22 -11.16 -19.17 -5.03
C ILE A 22 -10.19 -20.26 -5.48
N ILE A 23 -9.15 -19.91 -6.23
CA ILE A 23 -8.15 -20.88 -6.72
C ILE A 23 -7.45 -21.57 -5.56
N ILE A 24 -6.97 -20.81 -4.55
CA ILE A 24 -6.30 -21.35 -3.37
C ILE A 24 -7.24 -22.30 -2.60
N SER A 25 -8.50 -21.90 -2.40
CA SER A 25 -9.48 -22.73 -1.68
C SER A 25 -9.80 -24.03 -2.42
N LEU A 26 -9.96 -23.98 -3.75
CA LEU A 26 -10.21 -25.17 -4.55
C LEU A 26 -9.03 -26.16 -4.50
N ILE A 27 -7.79 -25.67 -4.69
CA ILE A 27 -6.59 -26.50 -4.63
C ILE A 27 -6.47 -27.12 -3.23
N SER A 28 -6.64 -26.31 -2.17
CA SER A 28 -6.56 -26.81 -0.80
C SER A 28 -7.61 -27.88 -0.49
N THR A 29 -8.85 -27.70 -0.96
CA THR A 29 -9.92 -28.69 -0.76
C THR A 29 -9.62 -29.99 -1.50
N LEU A 30 -9.18 -29.94 -2.76
CA LEU A 30 -8.80 -31.12 -3.53
C LEU A 30 -7.67 -31.91 -2.85
N MET A 31 -6.64 -31.19 -2.39
CA MET A 31 -5.52 -31.80 -1.68
C MET A 31 -5.95 -32.40 -0.33
N LEU A 32 -6.81 -31.73 0.44
CA LEU A 32 -7.35 -32.29 1.69
C LEU A 32 -8.08 -33.59 1.46
N VAL A 33 -8.92 -33.68 0.41
CA VAL A 33 -9.64 -34.93 0.07
C VAL A 33 -8.66 -36.05 -0.30
N ALA A 34 -7.65 -35.76 -1.14
CA ALA A 34 -6.64 -36.73 -1.53
C ALA A 34 -5.86 -37.25 -0.32
N PHE A 35 -5.40 -36.37 0.58
CA PHE A 35 -4.65 -36.77 1.78
C PHE A 35 -5.46 -37.56 2.79
N ILE A 36 -6.77 -37.30 2.93
CA ILE A 36 -7.66 -38.07 3.79
C ILE A 36 -7.77 -39.52 3.25
N ILE A 37 -7.85 -39.68 1.92
CA ILE A 37 -7.92 -40.99 1.27
C ILE A 37 -6.62 -41.78 1.46
N ASP A 38 -5.46 -41.11 1.33
CA ASP A 38 -4.13 -41.73 1.41
C ASP A 38 -3.61 -41.91 2.85
N GLY A 39 -4.34 -41.41 3.87
CA GLY A 39 -3.97 -41.55 5.30
C GLY A 39 -2.75 -40.75 5.74
N LEU A 40 -2.31 -39.73 4.97
CA LEU A 40 -1.13 -38.91 5.24
C LEU A 40 -1.47 -37.71 6.16
N ASN A 41 -1.50 -37.93 7.46
CA ASN A 41 -1.96 -36.95 8.43
C ASN A 41 -0.99 -35.76 8.67
N SER A 42 0.31 -35.94 8.43
CA SER A 42 1.33 -34.89 8.79
C SER A 42 1.25 -33.61 7.95
N ILE A 43 0.73 -33.66 6.73
CA ILE A 43 0.63 -32.54 5.81
C ILE A 43 -0.77 -31.89 5.83
N LEU A 44 -1.73 -32.56 6.47
CA LEU A 44 -3.13 -32.10 6.54
C LEU A 44 -3.26 -30.68 7.13
N ILE A 45 -2.47 -30.37 8.16
CA ILE A 45 -2.46 -29.07 8.83
C ILE A 45 -2.08 -27.95 7.85
N ALA A 46 -1.10 -28.18 6.96
CA ALA A 46 -0.68 -27.19 5.97
C ALA A 46 -1.82 -26.82 5.00
N PHE A 47 -2.61 -27.81 4.57
CA PHE A 47 -3.74 -27.56 3.67
C PHE A 47 -4.92 -26.89 4.38
N ILE A 48 -5.14 -27.16 5.66
CA ILE A 48 -6.13 -26.43 6.47
C ILE A 48 -5.74 -24.94 6.56
N ILE A 49 -4.47 -24.65 6.84
CA ILE A 49 -3.97 -23.26 6.89
C ILE A 49 -4.14 -22.59 5.52
N MET A 50 -3.81 -23.27 4.44
CA MET A 50 -3.96 -22.75 3.08
C MET A 50 -5.43 -22.47 2.75
N LEU A 51 -6.36 -23.33 3.16
CA LEU A 51 -7.80 -23.13 2.99
C LEU A 51 -8.28 -21.88 3.75
N ILE A 52 -7.85 -21.70 4.99
CA ILE A 52 -8.15 -20.52 5.80
C ILE A 52 -7.63 -19.26 5.09
N CYS A 53 -6.41 -19.28 4.59
CA CYS A 53 -5.85 -18.17 3.80
C CYS A 53 -6.72 -17.87 2.57
N GLY A 54 -7.14 -18.88 1.82
CA GLY A 54 -8.04 -18.72 0.67
C GLY A 54 -9.35 -18.02 1.04
N ILE A 55 -9.98 -18.42 2.15
CA ILE A 55 -11.20 -17.80 2.66
C ILE A 55 -10.97 -16.34 3.04
N ILE A 56 -9.84 -16.00 3.68
CA ILE A 56 -9.47 -14.63 4.02
C ILE A 56 -9.32 -13.78 2.75
N PHE A 57 -8.68 -14.31 1.70
CA PHE A 57 -8.56 -13.62 0.41
C PHE A 57 -9.93 -13.36 -0.22
N ILE A 58 -10.84 -14.33 -0.23
CA ILE A 58 -12.22 -14.16 -0.73
C ILE A 58 -12.93 -13.05 0.06
N TYR A 59 -12.87 -13.09 1.39
CA TYR A 59 -13.48 -12.10 2.25
C TYR A 59 -12.98 -10.68 1.95
N ASN A 60 -11.67 -10.48 1.85
CA ASN A 60 -11.07 -9.20 1.51
C ASN A 60 -11.45 -8.78 0.08
N GLY A 61 -11.49 -9.72 -0.87
CA GLY A 61 -11.92 -9.47 -2.24
C GLY A 61 -13.34 -8.92 -2.31
N VAL A 62 -14.28 -9.57 -1.63
CA VAL A 62 -15.68 -9.14 -1.52
C VAL A 62 -15.78 -7.76 -0.85
N ASP A 63 -14.97 -7.51 0.19
CA ASP A 63 -14.99 -6.20 0.86
C ASP A 63 -14.57 -5.06 -0.09
N TYR A 64 -13.50 -5.24 -0.87
CA TYR A 64 -13.09 -4.25 -1.87
C TYR A 64 -14.14 -4.01 -2.96
N LEU A 65 -14.97 -5.02 -3.29
CA LEU A 65 -16.06 -4.87 -4.26
C LEU A 65 -17.21 -3.97 -3.75
N LYS A 66 -17.31 -3.75 -2.44
CA LYS A 66 -18.27 -2.81 -1.83
C LYS A 66 -17.96 -1.35 -2.14
N LYS A 67 -16.88 -1.06 -2.88
CA LYS A 67 -16.47 0.28 -3.34
C LYS A 67 -16.26 1.23 -2.14
N GLU A 68 -17.06 2.32 -2.11
CA GLU A 68 -17.01 3.34 -1.05
C GLU A 68 -17.40 2.80 0.32
N ASN A 69 -18.17 1.72 0.38
CA ASN A 69 -18.55 1.05 1.61
C ASN A 69 -17.54 -0.01 2.08
N SER A 70 -16.40 -0.16 1.40
CA SER A 70 -15.34 -1.06 1.84
C SER A 70 -14.80 -0.63 3.20
N LYS A 71 -14.34 -1.60 4.00
CA LYS A 71 -13.70 -1.33 5.29
C LYS A 71 -12.50 -0.39 5.16
N PHE A 72 -11.77 -0.51 4.04
CA PHE A 72 -10.63 0.36 3.73
C PHE A 72 -11.05 1.83 3.67
N ILE A 73 -12.09 2.16 2.89
CA ILE A 73 -12.59 3.55 2.76
C ILE A 73 -13.24 4.03 4.08
N LYS A 74 -13.99 3.17 4.76
CA LYS A 74 -14.59 3.53 6.06
C LYS A 74 -13.54 3.88 7.12
N LYS A 75 -12.38 3.21 7.07
CA LYS A 75 -11.26 3.49 7.98
C LYS A 75 -10.50 4.77 7.60
N HIS A 76 -10.51 5.15 6.34
CA HIS A 76 -9.77 6.27 5.77
C HIS A 76 -10.67 7.07 4.82
N PRO A 77 -11.74 7.72 5.32
CA PRO A 77 -12.72 8.43 4.49
C PRO A 77 -12.10 9.59 3.69
N GLU A 78 -11.05 10.21 4.24
CA GLU A 78 -10.29 11.29 3.62
C GLU A 78 -9.68 10.93 2.26
N ILE A 79 -9.45 9.64 2.00
CA ILE A 79 -8.84 9.16 0.76
C ILE A 79 -9.67 9.51 -0.47
N LEU A 80 -10.99 9.59 -0.35
CA LEU A 80 -11.87 9.95 -1.47
C LEU A 80 -11.67 11.41 -1.89
N GLU A 81 -11.58 12.32 -0.92
CA GLU A 81 -11.35 13.75 -1.17
C GLU A 81 -9.94 13.99 -1.71
N LEU A 82 -8.93 13.32 -1.12
CA LEU A 82 -7.54 13.40 -1.58
C LEU A 82 -7.38 12.88 -3.01
N ALA A 83 -8.11 11.81 -3.38
CA ALA A 83 -8.10 11.30 -4.75
C ALA A 83 -8.72 12.27 -5.75
N ASP A 84 -9.79 12.98 -5.37
CA ASP A 84 -10.39 14.01 -6.21
C ASP A 84 -9.46 15.23 -6.33
N ASP A 85 -8.80 15.65 -5.25
CA ASP A 85 -7.84 16.74 -5.25
C ASP A 85 -6.66 16.46 -6.20
N LEU A 86 -6.17 15.22 -6.26
CA LEU A 86 -5.12 14.81 -7.21
C LEU A 86 -5.49 15.02 -8.69
N ASP A 87 -6.76 14.94 -9.03
CA ASP A 87 -7.21 15.15 -10.42
C ASP A 87 -7.57 16.62 -10.71
N ILE A 88 -8.12 17.33 -9.73
CA ILE A 88 -8.63 18.71 -9.90
C ILE A 88 -7.49 19.73 -9.73
N ASN A 89 -6.70 19.56 -8.69
CA ASN A 89 -5.68 20.52 -8.24
C ASN A 89 -4.26 19.98 -8.43
N LYS A 90 -4.03 19.20 -9.48
CA LYS A 90 -2.72 18.63 -9.77
C LYS A 90 -1.69 19.74 -10.03
N VAL A 91 -0.57 19.72 -9.28
CA VAL A 91 0.55 20.66 -9.40
C VAL A 91 1.81 20.01 -9.97
N TYR A 92 1.95 18.70 -9.81
CA TYR A 92 3.09 17.94 -10.35
C TYR A 92 2.69 16.54 -10.77
N GLU A 93 3.25 16.07 -11.86
CA GLU A 93 3.11 14.67 -12.31
C GLU A 93 4.34 14.25 -13.11
N ASP A 94 4.86 13.07 -12.79
CA ASP A 94 5.89 12.40 -13.57
C ASP A 94 5.54 10.92 -13.83
N ASN A 95 6.54 10.08 -14.09
CA ASN A 95 6.33 8.64 -14.31
C ASN A 95 6.07 7.86 -13.01
N PHE A 96 6.34 8.42 -11.84
CA PHE A 96 6.33 7.74 -10.56
C PHE A 96 5.22 8.25 -9.63
N ILE A 97 4.99 9.56 -9.60
CA ILE A 97 4.09 10.21 -8.66
C ILE A 97 3.16 11.22 -9.32
N ILE A 98 2.09 11.52 -8.61
CA ILE A 98 1.20 12.65 -8.84
C ILE A 98 1.10 13.40 -7.53
N ILE A 99 1.25 14.74 -7.58
CA ILE A 99 1.11 15.63 -6.42
C ILE A 99 0.06 16.69 -6.77
N SER A 100 -0.81 16.97 -5.81
CA SER A 100 -1.76 18.09 -5.82
C SER A 100 -1.45 19.07 -4.70
N ASN A 101 -2.31 20.05 -4.50
CA ASN A 101 -2.16 21.01 -3.40
C ASN A 101 -2.24 20.34 -2.01
N LYS A 102 -2.94 19.20 -1.87
CA LYS A 102 -3.18 18.53 -0.59
C LYS A 102 -2.69 17.09 -0.52
N ALA A 103 -2.41 16.47 -1.66
CA ALA A 103 -2.21 15.04 -1.73
C ALA A 103 -1.02 14.62 -2.59
N ILE A 104 -0.46 13.45 -2.26
CA ILE A 104 0.55 12.74 -3.03
C ILE A 104 0.11 11.29 -3.25
N SER A 105 0.38 10.75 -4.43
CA SER A 105 0.11 9.35 -4.75
C SER A 105 1.14 8.79 -5.71
N PRO A 106 1.52 7.49 -5.57
CA PRO A 106 2.18 6.79 -6.65
C PRO A 106 1.29 6.75 -7.90
N LYS A 107 1.83 7.12 -9.07
CA LYS A 107 1.06 7.18 -10.33
C LYS A 107 0.41 5.84 -10.69
N LYS A 108 1.09 4.73 -10.39
CA LYS A 108 0.60 3.38 -10.68
C LYS A 108 -0.43 2.86 -9.68
N ASP A 109 -0.51 3.44 -8.49
CA ASP A 109 -1.40 2.93 -7.43
C ASP A 109 -2.03 4.05 -6.59
N ILE A 110 -3.08 4.67 -7.14
CA ILE A 110 -3.83 5.74 -6.47
C ILE A 110 -4.49 5.29 -5.14
N THR A 111 -4.58 3.98 -4.87
CA THR A 111 -5.08 3.51 -3.56
C THR A 111 -4.12 3.81 -2.40
N LYS A 112 -2.90 4.25 -2.71
CA LYS A 112 -1.89 4.69 -1.76
C LYS A 112 -1.81 6.21 -1.63
N VAL A 113 -2.88 6.92 -1.98
CA VAL A 113 -2.95 8.37 -1.79
C VAL A 113 -2.80 8.74 -0.32
N ALA A 114 -2.06 9.81 -0.06
CA ALA A 114 -1.81 10.36 1.27
C ALA A 114 -1.91 11.88 1.25
N ALA A 115 -2.30 12.49 2.37
CA ALA A 115 -2.19 13.92 2.54
C ALA A 115 -0.70 14.32 2.65
N LEU A 116 -0.32 15.46 2.06
CA LEU A 116 1.04 15.96 2.13
C LEU A 116 1.46 16.25 3.59
N ASP A 117 0.54 16.79 4.39
CA ASP A 117 0.78 17.14 5.79
C ASP A 117 0.94 15.92 6.72
N ASP A 118 0.49 14.75 6.27
CA ASP A 118 0.63 13.51 7.03
C ASP A 118 1.94 12.77 6.75
N VAL A 119 2.73 13.21 5.77
CA VAL A 119 4.04 12.63 5.49
C VAL A 119 5.04 13.11 6.54
N LEU A 120 5.55 12.18 7.34
CA LEU A 120 6.52 12.44 8.42
C LEU A 120 7.95 12.10 8.06
N GLY A 121 8.14 11.17 7.13
CA GLY A 121 9.47 10.73 6.72
C GLY A 121 9.52 10.31 5.27
N ILE A 122 10.63 10.66 4.61
CA ILE A 122 10.92 10.34 3.21
C ILE A 122 12.31 9.72 3.16
N TYR A 123 12.41 8.46 2.76
CA TYR A 123 13.72 7.83 2.61
C TYR A 123 13.75 6.74 1.55
N GLU A 124 14.94 6.48 1.03
CA GLU A 124 15.18 5.39 0.08
C GLU A 124 15.33 4.06 0.83
N SER A 125 14.72 3.02 0.27
CA SER A 125 14.92 1.63 0.65
C SER A 125 15.30 0.83 -0.58
N ILE A 126 16.36 0.01 -0.45
CA ILE A 126 16.84 -0.83 -1.55
C ILE A 126 16.32 -2.25 -1.33
N GLN A 127 15.59 -2.76 -2.30
CA GLN A 127 15.17 -4.16 -2.30
C GLN A 127 16.23 -5.01 -3.02
N ARG A 128 16.66 -6.10 -2.37
CA ARG A 128 17.60 -7.05 -2.94
C ARG A 128 16.99 -8.45 -2.94
N THR A 129 17.25 -9.18 -4.03
CA THR A 129 16.90 -10.60 -4.14
C THR A 129 18.17 -11.36 -4.50
N ASN A 130 18.56 -12.32 -3.66
CA ASN A 130 19.81 -13.07 -3.81
C ASN A 130 21.07 -12.17 -3.96
N GLY A 131 21.12 -11.07 -3.17
CA GLY A 131 22.23 -10.11 -3.24
C GLY A 131 22.15 -9.09 -4.38
N ILE A 132 21.32 -9.30 -5.37
CA ILE A 132 21.14 -8.42 -6.53
C ILE A 132 20.09 -7.36 -6.19
N VAL A 133 20.40 -6.08 -6.46
CA VAL A 133 19.43 -4.97 -6.31
C VAL A 133 18.34 -5.13 -7.37
N THR A 134 17.12 -5.40 -6.92
CA THR A 134 15.97 -5.62 -7.81
C THR A 134 15.10 -4.37 -7.96
N SER A 135 15.03 -3.53 -6.93
CA SER A 135 14.33 -2.24 -7.04
C SER A 135 14.82 -1.24 -6.00
N HIS A 136 14.67 0.03 -6.34
CA HIS A 136 14.76 1.15 -5.42
C HIS A 136 13.35 1.61 -5.07
N ILE A 137 13.10 1.82 -3.80
CA ILE A 137 11.79 2.19 -3.29
C ILE A 137 11.96 3.47 -2.48
N ILE A 138 11.18 4.50 -2.81
CA ILE A 138 11.01 5.65 -1.92
C ILE A 138 9.85 5.33 -0.99
N ARG A 139 10.10 5.44 0.30
CA ARG A 139 9.11 5.21 1.37
C ARG A 139 8.69 6.54 1.94
N LEU A 140 7.38 6.73 2.04
CA LEU A 140 6.75 7.85 2.74
C LEU A 140 6.07 7.28 3.99
N GLU A 141 6.60 7.63 5.15
CA GLU A 141 6.03 7.21 6.44
C GLU A 141 4.96 8.21 6.86
N LEU A 142 3.74 7.73 7.08
CA LEU A 142 2.60 8.58 7.39
C LEU A 142 2.31 8.61 8.89
N ARG A 143 1.67 9.70 9.32
CA ARG A 143 1.27 9.96 10.70
C ARG A 143 0.32 8.89 11.27
N ASP A 144 -0.57 8.35 10.45
CA ASP A 144 -1.52 7.29 10.82
C ASP A 144 -0.90 5.89 10.92
N GLY A 145 0.39 5.76 10.64
CA GLY A 145 1.15 4.51 10.67
C GLY A 145 1.20 3.79 9.33
N ARG A 146 0.46 4.23 8.31
CA ARG A 146 0.61 3.69 6.95
C ARG A 146 1.98 4.05 6.37
N CYS A 147 2.41 3.28 5.38
CA CYS A 147 3.59 3.56 4.57
C CYS A 147 3.19 3.56 3.09
N VAL A 148 3.48 4.64 2.38
CA VAL A 148 3.33 4.72 0.94
C VAL A 148 4.67 4.38 0.29
N THR A 149 4.66 3.43 -0.64
CA THR A 149 5.85 2.98 -1.36
C THR A 149 5.78 3.36 -2.82
N ILE A 150 6.82 4.00 -3.32
CA ILE A 150 6.98 4.42 -4.71
C ILE A 150 8.12 3.60 -5.30
N ASN A 151 7.82 2.69 -6.22
CA ASN A 151 8.84 1.89 -6.88
C ASN A 151 9.50 2.70 -8.00
N VAL A 152 10.81 2.89 -7.88
CA VAL A 152 11.63 3.62 -8.84
C VAL A 152 12.49 2.61 -9.60
N TYR A 153 12.05 2.25 -10.81
CA TYR A 153 12.80 1.33 -11.68
C TYR A 153 13.97 2.02 -12.40
N ALA A 154 14.28 3.26 -12.05
CA ALA A 154 15.36 4.01 -12.67
C ALA A 154 16.71 3.47 -12.21
N LYS A 155 17.55 3.09 -13.17
CA LYS A 155 18.95 2.70 -12.93
C LYS A 155 19.82 3.88 -12.50
N LYS A 156 19.39 5.13 -12.78
CA LYS A 156 20.16 6.35 -12.50
C LYS A 156 19.86 6.85 -11.08
N ARG A 157 20.90 7.04 -10.29
CA ARG A 157 20.84 7.63 -8.94
C ARG A 157 20.20 9.01 -8.97
N GLU A 158 20.58 9.84 -9.92
CA GLU A 158 20.06 11.19 -10.12
C GLU A 158 18.52 11.27 -10.18
N THR A 159 17.86 10.31 -10.86
CA THR A 159 16.40 10.27 -10.94
C THR A 159 15.75 10.06 -9.55
N LYS A 160 16.40 9.30 -8.67
CA LYS A 160 15.90 9.03 -7.31
C LYS A 160 16.09 10.22 -6.41
N ASP A 161 17.29 10.81 -6.44
CA ASP A 161 17.65 11.99 -5.65
C ASP A 161 16.74 13.16 -6.01
N ASN A 162 16.49 13.39 -7.30
CA ASN A 162 15.56 14.39 -7.80
C ASN A 162 14.11 14.12 -7.34
N LEU A 163 13.68 12.85 -7.33
CA LEU A 163 12.33 12.49 -6.88
C LEU A 163 12.16 12.71 -5.38
N VAL A 164 13.16 12.33 -4.56
CA VAL A 164 13.17 12.61 -3.11
C VAL A 164 13.12 14.11 -2.85
N LEU A 165 13.95 14.90 -3.55
CA LEU A 165 13.95 16.36 -3.45
C LEU A 165 12.60 16.96 -3.86
N THR A 166 12.03 16.50 -4.97
CA THR A 166 10.71 16.94 -5.42
C THR A 166 9.65 16.69 -4.34
N ILE A 167 9.59 15.47 -3.79
CA ILE A 167 8.61 15.14 -2.75
C ILE A 167 8.83 16.00 -1.50
N SER A 168 10.07 16.20 -1.07
CA SER A 168 10.38 16.98 0.12
C SER A 168 9.96 18.46 0.01
N ASN A 169 10.00 19.02 -1.19
CA ASN A 169 9.55 20.40 -1.44
C ASN A 169 8.05 20.60 -1.22
N TYR A 170 7.25 19.53 -1.32
CA TYR A 170 5.81 19.57 -1.06
C TYR A 170 5.42 19.05 0.32
N CYS A 171 6.25 18.22 0.95
CA CYS A 171 5.98 17.61 2.26
C CYS A 171 6.75 18.34 3.36
N HIS A 172 6.33 19.53 3.74
CA HIS A 172 7.07 20.42 4.66
C HIS A 172 7.30 19.84 6.07
N ASN A 173 6.45 18.92 6.51
CA ASN A 173 6.56 18.26 7.82
C ASN A 173 7.48 17.04 7.81
N ALA A 174 7.97 16.63 6.64
CA ALA A 174 8.71 15.40 6.49
C ALA A 174 10.21 15.56 6.75
N LYS A 175 10.79 14.66 7.55
CA LYS A 175 12.25 14.51 7.62
C LYS A 175 12.74 13.62 6.48
N VAL A 176 13.83 14.02 5.83
CA VAL A 176 14.43 13.30 4.71
C VAL A 176 15.62 12.46 5.19
N GLY A 177 15.70 11.23 4.72
CA GLY A 177 16.77 10.29 5.03
C GLY A 177 16.41 9.31 6.14
N TYR A 178 17.11 8.16 6.12
CA TYR A 178 16.95 7.10 7.12
C TYR A 178 18.01 7.27 8.22
N SER A 179 17.61 7.84 9.34
CA SER A 179 18.46 8.03 10.51
C SER A 179 17.70 7.70 11.80
N ASN A 180 18.41 7.46 12.90
CA ASN A 180 17.78 7.27 14.21
C ASN A 180 16.95 8.48 14.64
N GLU A 181 17.39 9.69 14.29
CA GLU A 181 16.65 10.93 14.54
C GLU A 181 15.31 10.96 13.78
N THR A 182 15.34 10.63 12.49
CA THR A 182 14.12 10.55 11.66
C THR A 182 13.14 9.51 12.22
N LEU A 183 13.65 8.32 12.60
CA LEU A 183 12.81 7.27 13.16
C LEU A 183 12.20 7.65 14.52
N SER A 184 12.97 8.32 15.38
CA SER A 184 12.49 8.81 16.68
C SER A 184 11.40 9.87 16.49
N TYR A 185 11.61 10.83 15.58
CA TYR A 185 10.63 11.83 15.21
C TYR A 185 9.31 11.20 14.72
N ILE A 186 9.39 10.24 13.78
CA ILE A 186 8.20 9.54 13.25
C ILE A 186 7.45 8.84 14.38
N LYS A 187 8.17 8.17 15.29
CA LYS A 187 7.58 7.45 16.43
C LYS A 187 6.84 8.39 17.38
N GLU A 188 7.44 9.55 17.68
CA GLU A 188 6.87 10.57 18.55
C GLU A 188 5.60 11.16 17.94
N GLN A 189 5.65 11.60 16.68
CA GLN A 189 4.50 12.15 15.97
C GLN A 189 3.34 11.15 15.85
N ARG A 190 3.63 9.88 15.65
CA ARG A 190 2.61 8.82 15.65
C ARG A 190 1.99 8.58 17.02
N LYS A 191 2.77 8.74 18.09
CA LYS A 191 2.26 8.62 19.47
C LYS A 191 1.30 9.76 19.78
N GLU A 192 1.70 11.01 19.53
CA GLU A 192 0.85 12.19 19.69
C GLU A 192 -0.46 12.11 18.89
N TYR A 193 -0.36 11.62 17.65
CA TYR A 193 -1.54 11.45 16.79
C TYR A 193 -2.54 10.45 17.38
N LYS A 194 -2.05 9.35 17.94
CA LYS A 194 -2.90 8.34 18.61
C LYS A 194 -3.56 8.88 19.86
N GLU A 195 -2.82 9.64 20.68
CA GLU A 195 -3.33 10.23 21.92
C GLU A 195 -4.44 11.27 21.66
N LYS A 196 -4.34 12.03 20.57
CA LYS A 196 -5.38 13.00 20.17
C LYS A 196 -6.65 12.37 19.60
N ARG A 197 -6.61 11.08 19.25
CA ARG A 197 -7.70 10.37 18.57
C ARG A 197 -8.47 9.42 19.49
N ASN A 198 -7.95 9.15 20.68
CA ASN A 198 -8.60 8.42 21.77
C ASN A 198 -9.31 9.39 22.71
#